data_72e154658a0c99d155ea25041a6fc2ec
#
_entry.id   72e154658a0c99d155ea25041a6fc2ec
#
_cell.length_a   1.000
_cell.length_b   1.000
_cell.length_c   1.000
_cell.angle_alpha   90.00
_cell.angle_beta   90.00
_cell.angle_gamma   90.00
#
_symmetry.space_group_name_H-M   'P 1'
#
loop_
_entity.id
_entity.type
_entity.pdbx_description
1 polymer ?
#
loop_
_entity_poly.entity_id
_entity_poly.type
_entity_poly.pdbx_seq_one_letter_code
_entity_poly.pdbx_strand_id
1 'polypeptide(L)'
;MRKLNVTAGMGGKSYISYLKVPTKLAAFCEELNKRRQEINASDIASVYDLSFWAHLELVSIHPWTDGNGRTCRLLMNLLQWEFGVLPSKVLIEDKAEYIQALIDTREQNDINIFLDCMARLHCQHLATDIDHYIKSVSNEVADKNALRQEMVDKWSIKPTLAEKMVDIMLFMADKEDVTTQAIVAHFSFTDTTAKRYLRQLTEFGYLQAHGGNKNRTYSKTRTLSSLRN
;
A
#
# COMPACT_ATOMS: atom_id res chain seq x y z
N MET A 1 18.77 16.37 20.67
CA MET A 1 17.73 17.37 21.00
C MET A 1 18.22 18.76 20.65
N ARG A 2 17.31 19.67 20.28
CA ARG A 2 17.65 21.09 20.00
C ARG A 2 18.19 21.80 21.25
N LYS A 3 19.07 22.76 21.01
CA LYS A 3 19.69 23.60 22.05
C LYS A 3 19.26 25.07 21.98
N LEU A 4 18.29 25.36 21.09
CA LEU A 4 17.78 26.71 20.82
C LEU A 4 16.24 26.66 20.78
N ASN A 5 15.62 27.83 21.07
CA ASN A 5 14.19 27.99 20.84
C ASN A 5 13.90 28.07 19.33
N VAL A 6 12.81 27.48 18.91
CA VAL A 6 12.37 27.45 17.51
C VAL A 6 10.92 27.87 17.41
N THR A 7 10.53 28.39 16.25
CA THR A 7 9.16 28.83 15.94
C THR A 7 8.59 28.00 14.79
N ALA A 8 7.27 27.91 14.72
CA ALA A 8 6.55 27.23 13.63
C ALA A 8 6.50 28.15 12.40
N GLY A 9 7.49 28.01 11.48
CA GLY A 9 7.57 28.83 10.28
C GLY A 9 7.87 30.33 10.54
N MET A 10 7.79 31.14 9.50
CA MET A 10 7.94 32.60 9.63
C MET A 10 6.68 33.20 10.28
N GLY A 11 6.82 33.82 11.45
CA GLY A 11 5.72 34.49 12.18
C GLY A 11 4.85 33.57 13.03
N GLY A 12 5.13 32.26 13.10
CA GLY A 12 4.38 31.30 13.92
C GLY A 12 4.69 31.41 15.42
N LYS A 13 3.80 30.84 16.26
CA LYS A 13 4.03 30.73 17.71
C LYS A 13 5.27 29.90 18.02
N SER A 14 6.02 30.30 19.04
CA SER A 14 7.17 29.55 19.53
C SER A 14 6.75 28.21 20.09
N TYR A 15 7.53 27.17 19.83
CA TYR A 15 7.46 25.92 20.54
C TYR A 15 7.92 26.07 21.98
N ILE A 16 7.74 25.03 22.83
CA ILE A 16 8.21 25.06 24.22
C ILE A 16 9.71 25.43 24.28
N SER A 17 10.13 26.02 25.41
CA SER A 17 11.56 26.29 25.61
C SER A 17 12.40 25.02 25.46
N TYR A 18 13.56 25.13 24.80
CA TYR A 18 14.47 23.99 24.63
C TYR A 18 14.90 23.37 25.97
N LEU A 19 14.92 24.15 27.06
CA LEU A 19 15.24 23.67 28.42
C LEU A 19 14.18 22.67 28.94
N LYS A 20 12.93 22.79 28.47
CA LYS A 20 11.83 21.90 28.89
C LYS A 20 11.70 20.64 28.02
N VAL A 21 12.41 20.60 26.88
CA VAL A 21 12.30 19.48 25.93
C VAL A 21 12.65 18.13 26.54
N PRO A 22 13.78 17.96 27.28
CA PRO A 22 14.12 16.65 27.84
C PRO A 22 13.04 16.11 28.79
N THR A 23 12.56 16.93 29.71
CA THR A 23 11.51 16.55 30.68
C THR A 23 10.18 16.24 29.99
N LYS A 24 9.78 17.07 29.02
CA LYS A 24 8.52 16.84 28.28
C LYS A 24 8.61 15.59 27.39
N LEU A 25 9.76 15.32 26.79
CA LEU A 25 9.94 14.12 25.99
C LEU A 25 9.92 12.86 26.86
N ALA A 26 10.54 12.88 28.04
CA ALA A 26 10.49 11.76 29.00
C ALA A 26 9.03 11.48 29.40
N ALA A 27 8.30 12.50 29.84
CA ALA A 27 6.89 12.37 30.22
C ALA A 27 6.02 11.86 29.04
N PHE A 28 6.27 12.31 27.83
CA PHE A 28 5.61 11.79 26.63
C PHE A 28 5.87 10.30 26.43
N CYS A 29 7.12 9.85 26.56
CA CYS A 29 7.48 8.43 26.41
C CYS A 29 6.81 7.56 27.49
N GLU A 30 6.74 8.02 28.72
CA GLU A 30 6.06 7.33 29.83
C GLU A 30 4.55 7.20 29.55
N GLU A 31 3.90 8.30 29.16
CA GLU A 31 2.47 8.33 28.86
C GLU A 31 2.14 7.47 27.62
N LEU A 32 2.96 7.54 26.57
CA LEU A 32 2.81 6.71 25.38
C LEU A 32 2.88 5.22 25.74
N ASN A 33 3.88 4.81 26.53
CA ASN A 33 4.03 3.42 26.94
C ASN A 33 2.83 2.94 27.78
N LYS A 34 2.32 3.79 28.67
CA LYS A 34 1.12 3.50 29.46
C LYS A 34 -0.07 3.28 28.53
N ARG A 35 -0.38 4.22 27.64
CA ARG A 35 -1.51 4.14 26.70
C ARG A 35 -1.41 2.91 25.78
N ARG A 36 -0.20 2.56 25.33
CA ARG A 36 0.03 1.35 24.51
C ARG A 36 -0.29 0.05 25.27
N GLN A 37 -0.13 0.02 26.58
CA GLN A 37 -0.47 -1.14 27.41
C GLN A 37 -1.97 -1.23 27.72
N GLU A 38 -2.65 -0.09 27.81
CA GLU A 38 -4.06 0.01 28.19
C GLU A 38 -5.01 -0.08 26.98
N ILE A 39 -4.49 0.09 25.75
CA ILE A 39 -5.33 0.15 24.55
C ILE A 39 -5.96 -1.22 24.20
N ASN A 40 -7.21 -1.21 23.80
CA ASN A 40 -7.86 -2.35 23.21
C ASN A 40 -7.50 -2.43 21.70
N ALA A 41 -6.59 -3.31 21.36
CA ALA A 41 -6.16 -3.49 19.95
C ALA A 41 -7.29 -3.94 19.00
N SER A 42 -8.41 -4.45 19.51
CA SER A 42 -9.58 -4.79 18.69
C SER A 42 -10.45 -3.58 18.36
N ASP A 43 -10.26 -2.46 19.05
CA ASP A 43 -10.91 -1.20 18.74
C ASP A 43 -10.02 -0.36 17.82
N ILE A 44 -10.27 -0.49 16.53
CA ILE A 44 -9.51 0.20 15.47
C ILE A 44 -9.50 1.72 15.67
N ALA A 45 -10.61 2.32 16.09
CA ALA A 45 -10.70 3.76 16.32
C ALA A 45 -9.73 4.20 17.43
N SER A 46 -9.70 3.49 18.57
CA SER A 46 -8.77 3.77 19.65
C SER A 46 -7.30 3.68 19.23
N VAL A 47 -6.95 2.76 18.31
CA VAL A 47 -5.59 2.65 17.76
C VAL A 47 -5.22 3.89 16.95
N TYR A 48 -6.13 4.36 16.08
CA TYR A 48 -5.90 5.60 15.33
C TYR A 48 -5.79 6.80 16.25
N ASP A 49 -6.68 6.95 17.25
CA ASP A 49 -6.65 8.03 18.23
C ASP A 49 -5.31 8.06 18.98
N LEU A 50 -4.83 6.91 19.46
CA LEU A 50 -3.53 6.81 20.10
C LEU A 50 -2.40 7.29 19.18
N SER A 51 -2.42 6.84 17.93
CA SER A 51 -1.37 7.16 16.96
C SER A 51 -1.35 8.63 16.57
N PHE A 52 -2.53 9.24 16.38
CA PHE A 52 -2.69 10.67 16.08
C PHE A 52 -2.33 11.54 17.30
N TRP A 53 -2.76 11.12 18.50
CA TRP A 53 -2.33 11.76 19.75
C TRP A 53 -0.80 11.74 19.90
N ALA A 54 -0.16 10.59 19.70
CA ALA A 54 1.30 10.49 19.79
C ALA A 54 2.02 11.40 18.79
N HIS A 55 1.48 11.50 17.56
CA HIS A 55 1.97 12.44 16.57
C HIS A 55 1.86 13.89 17.03
N LEU A 56 0.67 14.30 17.52
CA LEU A 56 0.39 15.66 17.98
C LEU A 56 1.28 16.07 19.14
N GLU A 57 1.40 15.21 20.16
CA GLU A 57 2.24 15.46 21.31
C GLU A 57 3.72 15.63 20.93
N LEU A 58 4.26 14.71 20.13
CA LEU A 58 5.65 14.77 19.72
C LEU A 58 5.95 15.99 18.85
N VAL A 59 5.06 16.35 17.90
CA VAL A 59 5.25 17.54 17.08
C VAL A 59 5.14 18.83 17.91
N SER A 60 4.34 18.83 18.96
CA SER A 60 4.19 19.96 19.88
C SER A 60 5.42 20.17 20.78
N ILE A 61 6.07 19.10 21.20
CA ILE A 61 7.36 19.15 21.92
C ILE A 61 8.46 19.70 21.00
N HIS A 62 8.45 19.29 19.71
CA HIS A 62 9.40 19.71 18.70
C HIS A 62 10.86 19.49 19.12
N PRO A 63 11.29 18.24 19.42
CA PRO A 63 12.54 18.00 20.13
C PRO A 63 13.80 18.21 19.30
N TRP A 64 13.74 18.27 17.98
CA TRP A 64 14.87 18.40 17.09
C TRP A 64 14.90 19.76 16.35
N THR A 65 16.04 20.11 15.77
CA THR A 65 16.19 21.31 14.94
C THR A 65 15.54 21.12 13.57
N ASP A 66 15.53 19.89 13.06
CA ASP A 66 14.88 19.50 11.80
C ASP A 66 14.37 18.05 11.90
N GLY A 67 13.49 17.67 10.98
CA GLY A 67 12.94 16.32 10.87
C GLY A 67 11.76 16.02 11.80
N ASN A 68 11.30 16.97 12.64
CA ASN A 68 10.22 16.73 13.59
C ASN A 68 8.96 16.16 12.92
N GLY A 69 8.45 16.78 11.87
CA GLY A 69 7.26 16.29 11.17
C GLY A 69 7.43 14.90 10.55
N ARG A 70 8.62 14.60 10.01
CA ARG A 70 8.92 13.26 9.48
C ARG A 70 8.91 12.21 10.58
N THR A 71 9.58 12.50 11.69
CA THR A 71 9.67 11.58 12.83
C THR A 71 8.31 11.37 13.49
N CYS A 72 7.47 12.41 13.62
CA CYS A 72 6.12 12.28 14.17
C CYS A 72 5.22 11.40 13.30
N ARG A 73 5.27 11.57 11.97
CA ARG A 73 4.54 10.69 11.04
C ARG A 73 5.07 9.26 11.05
N LEU A 74 6.39 9.08 11.19
CA LEU A 74 6.98 7.75 11.32
C LEU A 74 6.52 7.05 12.60
N LEU A 75 6.50 7.74 13.74
CA LEU A 75 5.98 7.20 15.01
C LEU A 75 4.50 6.83 14.90
N MET A 76 3.69 7.72 14.33
CA MET A 76 2.27 7.46 14.06
C MET A 76 2.07 6.16 13.26
N ASN A 77 2.76 6.04 12.14
CA ASN A 77 2.65 4.87 11.28
C ASN A 77 3.22 3.60 11.91
N LEU A 78 4.27 3.73 12.75
CA LEU A 78 4.82 2.60 13.50
C LEU A 78 3.80 2.04 14.50
N LEU A 79 3.09 2.90 15.23
CA LEU A 79 2.03 2.49 16.15
C LEU A 79 0.88 1.82 15.40
N GLN A 80 0.43 2.39 14.30
CA GLN A 80 -0.62 1.81 13.46
C GLN A 80 -0.22 0.42 12.95
N TRP A 81 1.01 0.28 12.48
CA TRP A 81 1.53 -1.01 12.00
C TRP A 81 1.69 -2.04 13.14
N GLU A 82 2.15 -1.61 14.32
CA GLU A 82 2.29 -2.47 15.50
C GLU A 82 0.95 -3.11 15.91
N PHE A 83 -0.13 -2.35 15.82
CA PHE A 83 -1.49 -2.82 16.13
C PHE A 83 -2.24 -3.41 14.93
N GLY A 84 -1.56 -3.62 13.80
CA GLY A 84 -2.12 -4.30 12.63
C GLY A 84 -3.15 -3.47 11.84
N VAL A 85 -3.17 -2.14 11.99
CA VAL A 85 -4.02 -1.25 11.20
C VAL A 85 -3.24 -0.59 10.08
N LEU A 86 -3.95 -0.12 9.04
CA LEU A 86 -3.32 0.50 7.86
C LEU A 86 -2.67 1.84 8.21
N PRO A 87 -1.42 2.09 7.78
CA PRO A 87 -0.75 3.37 8.01
C PRO A 87 -1.46 4.55 7.35
N SER A 88 -1.55 5.66 8.10
CA SER A 88 -2.14 6.91 7.60
C SER A 88 -1.15 7.69 6.73
N LYS A 89 -1.66 8.37 5.72
CA LYS A 89 -0.89 9.24 4.81
C LYS A 89 -1.18 10.70 5.10
N VAL A 90 -0.21 11.56 4.84
CA VAL A 90 -0.39 13.01 4.69
C VAL A 90 0.25 13.36 3.35
N LEU A 91 -0.56 13.56 2.34
CA LEU A 91 -0.13 13.85 0.98
C LEU A 91 0.26 15.33 0.84
N ILE A 92 0.80 15.70 -0.31
CA ILE A 92 1.21 17.09 -0.57
C ILE A 92 0.00 18.01 -0.59
N GLU A 93 -1.09 17.56 -1.17
CA GLU A 93 -2.38 18.25 -1.26
C GLU A 93 -3.03 18.48 0.10
N ASP A 94 -2.84 17.58 1.06
CA ASP A 94 -3.39 17.70 2.43
C ASP A 94 -2.60 18.67 3.31
N LYS A 95 -1.38 19.02 2.88
CA LYS A 95 -0.40 19.69 3.73
C LYS A 95 -0.92 21.01 4.34
N ALA A 96 -1.68 21.78 3.57
CA ALA A 96 -2.22 23.05 4.04
C ALA A 96 -3.22 22.84 5.19
N GLU A 97 -4.15 21.91 5.02
CA GLU A 97 -5.17 21.56 6.00
C GLU A 97 -4.57 20.92 7.25
N TYR A 98 -3.66 19.97 7.07
CA TYR A 98 -2.92 19.35 8.17
C TYR A 98 -2.14 20.38 9.02
N ILE A 99 -1.48 21.36 8.39
CA ILE A 99 -0.77 22.42 9.12
C ILE A 99 -1.77 23.34 9.84
N GLN A 100 -2.90 23.69 9.21
CA GLN A 100 -3.92 24.49 9.82
C GLN A 100 -4.52 23.80 11.05
N ALA A 101 -4.82 22.51 10.96
CA ALA A 101 -5.31 21.75 12.11
C ALA A 101 -4.33 21.74 13.29
N LEU A 102 -3.01 21.67 13.03
CA LEU A 102 -2.00 21.80 14.09
C LEU A 102 -1.98 23.21 14.73
N ILE A 103 -2.21 24.26 13.93
CA ILE A 103 -2.29 25.63 14.41
C ILE A 103 -3.55 25.81 15.27
N ASP A 104 -4.71 25.44 14.75
CA ASP A 104 -6.00 25.60 15.42
C ASP A 104 -6.06 24.83 16.73
N THR A 105 -5.58 23.58 16.75
CA THR A 105 -5.42 22.78 17.95
C THR A 105 -4.64 23.52 19.04
N ARG A 106 -3.55 24.16 18.66
CA ARG A 106 -2.70 24.92 19.59
C ARG A 106 -3.36 26.22 20.05
N GLU A 107 -4.08 26.88 19.15
CA GLU A 107 -4.73 28.16 19.44
C GLU A 107 -5.94 28.01 20.33
N GLN A 108 -6.75 26.97 20.07
CA GLN A 108 -7.97 26.68 20.80
C GLN A 108 -7.76 25.77 22.00
N ASN A 109 -6.55 25.17 22.13
CA ASN A 109 -6.21 24.16 23.14
C ASN A 109 -7.17 22.97 23.12
N ASP A 110 -7.62 22.57 21.92
CA ASP A 110 -8.50 21.43 21.68
C ASP A 110 -7.83 20.42 20.77
N ILE A 111 -7.47 19.25 21.32
CA ILE A 111 -6.80 18.18 20.59
C ILE A 111 -7.70 17.52 19.54
N ASN A 112 -9.02 17.58 19.73
CA ASN A 112 -9.96 16.92 18.82
C ASN A 112 -9.89 17.52 17.41
N ILE A 113 -9.57 18.80 17.27
CA ILE A 113 -9.40 19.45 15.96
C ILE A 113 -8.39 18.70 15.10
N PHE A 114 -7.25 18.33 15.69
CA PHE A 114 -6.23 17.56 14.97
C PHE A 114 -6.61 16.09 14.77
N LEU A 115 -7.17 15.45 15.79
CA LEU A 115 -7.60 14.05 15.72
C LEU A 115 -8.66 13.86 14.63
N ASP A 116 -9.69 14.72 14.61
CA ASP A 116 -10.77 14.68 13.61
C ASP A 116 -10.23 14.95 12.19
N CYS A 117 -9.33 15.92 12.05
CA CYS A 117 -8.67 16.18 10.75
C CYS A 117 -7.92 14.95 10.25
N MET A 118 -7.12 14.32 11.08
CA MET A 118 -6.34 13.13 10.70
C MET A 118 -7.23 11.92 10.41
N ALA A 119 -8.28 11.71 11.20
CA ALA A 119 -9.25 10.63 10.99
C ALA A 119 -9.97 10.81 9.65
N ARG A 120 -10.43 12.04 9.35
CA ARG A 120 -11.09 12.37 8.09
C ARG A 120 -10.16 12.17 6.89
N LEU A 121 -8.93 12.67 6.93
CA LEU A 121 -7.93 12.47 5.87
C LEU A 121 -7.64 10.98 5.66
N HIS A 122 -7.48 10.23 6.75
CA HIS A 122 -7.27 8.78 6.67
C HIS A 122 -8.44 8.07 5.96
N CYS A 123 -9.68 8.36 6.34
CA CYS A 123 -10.88 7.78 5.72
C CYS A 123 -10.98 8.13 4.23
N GLN A 124 -10.67 9.37 3.84
CA GLN A 124 -10.68 9.80 2.44
C GLN A 124 -9.64 9.04 1.61
N HIS A 125 -8.42 8.91 2.11
CA HIS A 125 -7.36 8.16 1.42
C HIS A 125 -7.70 6.67 1.32
N LEU A 126 -8.23 6.09 2.40
CA LEU A 126 -8.64 4.69 2.41
C LEU A 126 -9.76 4.42 1.40
N ALA A 127 -10.77 5.28 1.32
CA ALA A 127 -11.83 5.17 0.33
C ALA A 127 -11.27 5.24 -1.11
N THR A 128 -10.35 6.15 -1.36
CA THR A 128 -9.68 6.28 -2.67
C THR A 128 -8.85 5.03 -3.00
N ASP A 129 -8.08 4.50 -2.05
CA ASP A 129 -7.28 3.28 -2.25
C ASP A 129 -8.18 2.06 -2.53
N ILE A 130 -9.32 1.94 -1.82
CA ILE A 130 -10.33 0.88 -2.05
C ILE A 130 -10.94 1.01 -3.46
N ASP A 131 -11.32 2.21 -3.87
CA ASP A 131 -11.87 2.45 -5.21
C ASP A 131 -10.86 2.08 -6.31
N HIS A 132 -9.60 2.45 -6.14
CA HIS A 132 -8.53 2.08 -7.07
C HIS A 132 -8.34 0.56 -7.12
N TYR A 133 -8.35 -0.11 -5.98
CA TYR A 133 -8.23 -1.56 -5.89
C TYR A 133 -9.40 -2.26 -6.59
N ILE A 134 -10.64 -1.85 -6.31
CA ILE A 134 -11.85 -2.40 -6.96
C ILE A 134 -11.78 -2.23 -8.48
N LYS A 135 -11.38 -1.04 -8.96
CA LYS A 135 -11.22 -0.78 -10.40
C LYS A 135 -10.14 -1.65 -11.02
N SER A 136 -9.00 -1.83 -10.34
CA SER A 136 -7.92 -2.68 -10.84
C SER A 136 -8.34 -4.14 -10.98
N VAL A 137 -9.00 -4.69 -9.95
CA VAL A 137 -9.53 -6.07 -9.96
C VAL A 137 -10.60 -6.25 -11.03
N SER A 138 -11.53 -5.29 -11.16
CA SER A 138 -12.57 -5.34 -12.17
C SER A 138 -12.01 -5.33 -13.59
N ASN A 139 -10.97 -4.52 -13.82
CA ASN A 139 -10.27 -4.47 -15.10
C ASN A 139 -9.54 -5.79 -15.40
N GLU A 140 -8.87 -6.35 -14.40
CA GLU A 140 -8.18 -7.64 -14.54
C GLU A 140 -9.16 -8.77 -14.89
N VAL A 141 -10.32 -8.82 -14.23
CA VAL A 141 -11.39 -9.78 -14.54
C VAL A 141 -11.94 -9.57 -15.94
N ALA A 142 -12.16 -8.33 -16.36
CA ALA A 142 -12.62 -8.01 -17.71
C ALA A 142 -11.60 -8.45 -18.77
N ASP A 143 -10.31 -8.18 -18.56
CA ASP A 143 -9.24 -8.58 -19.48
C ASP A 143 -9.11 -10.12 -19.56
N LYS A 144 -9.25 -10.82 -18.43
CA LYS A 144 -9.30 -12.29 -18.38
C LYS A 144 -10.47 -12.85 -19.22
N ASN A 145 -11.66 -12.28 -19.06
CA ASN A 145 -12.85 -12.70 -19.79
C ASN A 145 -12.73 -12.40 -21.29
N ALA A 146 -12.21 -11.23 -21.66
CA ALA A 146 -11.97 -10.84 -23.05
C ALA A 146 -10.97 -11.80 -23.74
N LEU A 147 -9.85 -12.11 -23.07
CA LEU A 147 -8.85 -13.04 -23.59
C LEU A 147 -9.42 -14.46 -23.75
N ARG A 148 -10.21 -14.93 -22.77
CA ARG A 148 -10.91 -16.21 -22.84
C ARG A 148 -11.86 -16.26 -24.04
N GLN A 149 -12.63 -15.20 -24.27
CA GLN A 149 -13.59 -15.12 -25.37
C GLN A 149 -12.84 -15.07 -26.72
N GLU A 150 -11.77 -14.28 -26.82
CA GLU A 150 -10.92 -14.24 -28.02
C GLU A 150 -10.39 -15.63 -28.39
N MET A 151 -9.91 -16.41 -27.40
CA MET A 151 -9.41 -17.75 -27.61
C MET A 151 -10.51 -18.71 -28.11
N VAL A 152 -11.72 -18.59 -27.56
CA VAL A 152 -12.86 -19.41 -28.00
C VAL A 152 -13.27 -19.07 -29.42
N ASP A 153 -13.42 -17.79 -29.73
CA ASP A 153 -13.94 -17.33 -31.02
C ASP A 153 -12.92 -17.53 -32.15
N LYS A 154 -11.67 -17.17 -31.90
CA LYS A 154 -10.61 -17.20 -32.91
C LYS A 154 -10.08 -18.60 -33.21
N TRP A 155 -9.99 -19.44 -32.16
CA TRP A 155 -9.36 -20.75 -32.26
C TRP A 155 -10.32 -21.93 -32.09
N SER A 156 -11.63 -21.65 -31.93
CA SER A 156 -12.70 -22.64 -31.75
C SER A 156 -12.42 -23.69 -30.68
N ILE A 157 -11.76 -23.28 -29.59
CA ILE A 157 -11.45 -24.14 -28.46
C ILE A 157 -12.58 -24.13 -27.43
N LYS A 158 -12.68 -25.23 -26.65
CA LYS A 158 -13.69 -25.30 -25.58
C LYS A 158 -13.44 -24.24 -24.50
N PRO A 159 -14.51 -23.60 -23.95
CA PRO A 159 -14.35 -22.58 -22.91
C PRO A 159 -13.53 -23.01 -21.70
N THR A 160 -13.68 -24.28 -21.28
CA THR A 160 -12.89 -24.87 -20.16
C THR A 160 -11.39 -25.00 -20.48
N LEU A 161 -11.03 -25.15 -21.73
CA LEU A 161 -9.65 -25.18 -22.17
C LEU A 161 -9.08 -23.76 -22.27
N ALA A 162 -9.86 -22.83 -22.80
CA ALA A 162 -9.50 -21.40 -22.86
C ALA A 162 -9.22 -20.86 -21.47
N GLU A 163 -10.04 -21.20 -20.46
CA GLU A 163 -9.84 -20.78 -19.08
C GLU A 163 -8.48 -21.24 -18.52
N LYS A 164 -8.13 -22.51 -18.71
CA LYS A 164 -6.82 -23.04 -18.28
C LYS A 164 -5.65 -22.38 -18.99
N MET A 165 -5.80 -22.02 -20.26
CA MET A 165 -4.78 -21.31 -21.03
C MET A 165 -4.61 -19.87 -20.56
N VAL A 166 -5.71 -19.19 -20.23
CA VAL A 166 -5.68 -17.85 -19.65
C VAL A 166 -5.01 -17.87 -18.26
N ASP A 167 -5.31 -18.88 -17.42
CA ASP A 167 -4.66 -19.03 -16.12
C ASP A 167 -3.13 -19.21 -16.27
N ILE A 168 -2.67 -19.97 -17.27
CA ILE A 168 -1.23 -20.08 -17.59
C ILE A 168 -0.66 -18.70 -17.98
N MET A 169 -1.35 -17.95 -18.83
CA MET A 169 -0.93 -16.61 -19.24
C MET A 169 -0.83 -15.63 -18.06
N LEU A 170 -1.78 -15.70 -17.11
CA LEU A 170 -1.76 -14.93 -15.86
C LEU A 170 -0.59 -15.31 -14.96
N PHE A 171 -0.34 -16.62 -14.78
CA PHE A 171 0.81 -17.10 -14.02
C PHE A 171 2.15 -16.60 -14.57
N MET A 172 2.20 -16.38 -15.89
CA MET A 172 3.38 -15.85 -16.56
C MET A 172 3.44 -14.31 -16.53
N ALA A 173 2.42 -13.61 -15.98
CA ALA A 173 2.31 -12.14 -16.10
C ALA A 173 3.56 -11.39 -15.64
N ASP A 174 4.13 -11.77 -14.50
CA ASP A 174 5.28 -11.12 -13.87
C ASP A 174 6.62 -11.82 -14.14
N LYS A 175 6.65 -12.78 -15.09
CA LYS A 175 7.83 -13.60 -15.39
C LYS A 175 8.33 -13.33 -16.79
N GLU A 176 9.64 -13.22 -16.95
CA GLU A 176 10.26 -13.09 -18.28
C GLU A 176 10.14 -14.40 -19.06
N ASP A 177 10.57 -15.51 -18.44
CA ASP A 177 10.54 -16.84 -19.00
C ASP A 177 9.99 -17.88 -18.02
N VAL A 178 9.27 -18.87 -18.53
CA VAL A 178 8.72 -19.97 -17.76
C VAL A 178 9.04 -21.30 -18.39
N THR A 179 9.40 -22.30 -17.57
CA THR A 179 9.65 -23.69 -18.01
C THR A 179 8.37 -24.54 -17.92
N THR A 180 8.29 -25.63 -18.65
CA THR A 180 7.22 -26.61 -18.52
C THR A 180 7.09 -27.12 -17.07
N GLN A 181 8.22 -27.34 -16.39
CA GLN A 181 8.23 -27.84 -15.01
C GLN A 181 7.60 -26.84 -14.02
N ALA A 182 7.81 -25.53 -14.22
CA ALA A 182 7.16 -24.50 -13.40
C ALA A 182 5.63 -24.52 -13.55
N ILE A 183 5.12 -24.75 -14.77
CA ILE A 183 3.69 -24.91 -15.03
C ILE A 183 3.15 -26.20 -14.39
N VAL A 184 3.86 -27.31 -14.52
CA VAL A 184 3.50 -28.59 -13.87
C VAL A 184 3.39 -28.42 -12.37
N ALA A 185 4.38 -27.79 -11.75
CA ALA A 185 4.41 -27.60 -10.30
C ALA A 185 3.30 -26.66 -9.79
N HIS A 186 3.01 -25.58 -10.51
CA HIS A 186 2.02 -24.59 -10.08
C HIS A 186 0.57 -25.08 -10.24
N PHE A 187 0.25 -25.71 -11.39
CA PHE A 187 -1.12 -26.11 -11.73
C PHE A 187 -1.43 -27.58 -11.45
N SER A 188 -0.46 -28.35 -10.94
CA SER A 188 -0.59 -29.80 -10.72
C SER A 188 -0.98 -30.55 -12.00
N PHE A 189 -0.55 -30.09 -13.17
CA PHE A 189 -0.78 -30.76 -14.43
C PHE A 189 0.20 -31.92 -14.61
N THR A 190 -0.17 -32.87 -15.48
CA THR A 190 0.81 -33.84 -15.99
C THR A 190 1.75 -33.14 -16.98
N ASP A 191 2.99 -33.61 -17.10
CA ASP A 191 3.98 -33.06 -18.03
C ASP A 191 3.45 -33.00 -19.47
N THR A 192 2.75 -34.05 -19.88
CA THR A 192 2.11 -34.13 -21.21
C THR A 192 1.05 -33.03 -21.40
N THR A 193 0.24 -32.78 -20.36
CA THR A 193 -0.81 -31.75 -20.41
C THR A 193 -0.21 -30.35 -20.47
N ALA A 194 0.79 -30.05 -19.66
CA ALA A 194 1.48 -28.78 -19.65
C ALA A 194 2.15 -28.51 -21.00
N LYS A 195 2.88 -29.47 -21.57
CA LYS A 195 3.49 -29.37 -22.90
C LYS A 195 2.46 -29.10 -23.99
N ARG A 196 1.31 -29.77 -23.94
CA ARG A 196 0.22 -29.56 -24.90
C ARG A 196 -0.30 -28.12 -24.84
N TYR A 197 -0.57 -27.58 -23.64
CA TYR A 197 -1.09 -26.23 -23.49
C TYR A 197 -0.06 -25.18 -23.93
N LEU A 198 1.19 -25.32 -23.53
CA LEU A 198 2.26 -24.42 -23.92
C LEU A 198 2.50 -24.44 -25.45
N ARG A 199 2.42 -25.63 -26.09
CA ARG A 199 2.51 -25.74 -27.55
C ARG A 199 1.34 -25.03 -28.23
N GLN A 200 0.11 -25.26 -27.80
CA GLN A 200 -1.08 -24.60 -28.35
C GLN A 200 -1.02 -23.07 -28.18
N LEU A 201 -0.62 -22.58 -27.01
CA LEU A 201 -0.43 -21.14 -26.78
C LEU A 201 0.65 -20.55 -27.70
N THR A 202 1.69 -21.32 -28.03
CA THR A 202 2.73 -20.92 -28.99
C THR A 202 2.18 -20.93 -30.44
N GLU A 203 1.43 -21.95 -30.83
CA GLU A 203 0.77 -22.06 -32.15
C GLU A 203 -0.26 -20.91 -32.34
N PHE A 204 -0.95 -20.51 -31.27
CA PHE A 204 -1.89 -19.39 -31.28
C PHE A 204 -1.21 -18.02 -31.22
N GLY A 205 0.12 -17.98 -31.07
CA GLY A 205 0.88 -16.73 -31.06
C GLY A 205 0.84 -15.95 -29.73
N TYR A 206 0.37 -16.56 -28.64
CA TYR A 206 0.39 -15.94 -27.32
C TYR A 206 1.72 -16.12 -26.60
N LEU A 207 2.47 -17.19 -26.93
CA LEU A 207 3.79 -17.47 -26.38
C LEU A 207 4.82 -17.63 -27.48
N GLN A 208 6.06 -17.35 -27.12
CA GLN A 208 7.25 -17.67 -27.92
C GLN A 208 8.09 -18.70 -27.16
N ALA A 209 8.46 -19.78 -27.84
CA ALA A 209 9.33 -20.81 -27.30
C ALA A 209 10.80 -20.50 -27.57
N HIS A 210 11.65 -20.68 -26.58
CA HIS A 210 13.11 -20.47 -26.65
C HIS A 210 13.84 -21.75 -26.25
N GLY A 211 15.03 -21.94 -26.83
CA GLY A 211 15.90 -23.08 -26.54
C GLY A 211 15.48 -24.40 -27.18
N GLY A 212 16.26 -25.46 -26.92
CA GLY A 212 16.02 -26.81 -27.43
C GLY A 212 15.14 -27.64 -26.48
N ASN A 213 14.85 -28.90 -26.93
CA ASN A 213 13.90 -29.78 -26.20
C ASN A 213 14.21 -30.02 -24.71
N LYS A 214 15.50 -29.97 -24.31
CA LYS A 214 15.91 -30.20 -22.91
C LYS A 214 15.81 -28.96 -22.02
N ASN A 215 15.99 -27.76 -22.60
CA ASN A 215 16.01 -26.48 -21.87
C ASN A 215 15.03 -25.48 -22.50
N ARG A 216 13.83 -25.93 -22.85
CA ARG A 216 12.83 -25.09 -23.47
C ARG A 216 12.17 -24.20 -22.43
N THR A 217 12.22 -22.88 -22.70
CA THR A 217 11.48 -21.85 -21.96
C THR A 217 10.45 -21.18 -22.87
N TYR A 218 9.50 -20.50 -22.25
CA TYR A 218 8.42 -19.81 -22.95
C TYR A 218 8.31 -18.40 -22.39
N SER A 219 8.28 -17.40 -23.29
CA SER A 219 7.99 -16.00 -22.96
C SER A 219 6.67 -15.56 -23.61
N LYS A 220 6.08 -14.50 -23.09
CA LYS A 220 4.86 -13.90 -23.65
C LYS A 220 5.19 -13.11 -24.93
N THR A 221 4.36 -13.22 -25.95
CA THR A 221 4.42 -12.38 -27.14
C THR A 221 3.60 -11.10 -27.01
N ARG A 222 2.57 -11.09 -26.13
CA ARG A 222 1.71 -9.95 -25.81
C ARG A 222 1.47 -9.86 -24.33
N THR A 223 1.38 -8.64 -23.81
CA THR A 223 0.91 -8.38 -22.43
C THR A 223 -0.62 -8.31 -22.41
N LEU A 224 -1.25 -8.67 -21.29
CA LEU A 224 -2.72 -8.55 -21.11
C LEU A 224 -3.21 -7.12 -21.37
N SER A 225 -2.41 -6.10 -21.04
CA SER A 225 -2.71 -4.70 -21.30
C SER A 225 -2.65 -4.30 -22.79
N SER A 226 -2.02 -5.09 -23.67
CA SER A 226 -1.94 -4.81 -25.11
C SER A 226 -3.15 -5.32 -25.91
N LEU A 227 -4.12 -5.94 -25.24
CA LEU A 227 -5.39 -6.38 -25.87
C LEU A 227 -6.43 -5.25 -25.98
N ARG A 228 -6.11 -4.04 -25.50
CA ARG A 228 -7.00 -2.87 -25.53
C ARG A 228 -6.82 -1.95 -26.73
N ASN A 229 -5.90 -2.26 -27.66
CA ASN A 229 -5.68 -1.47 -28.89
C ASN A 229 -6.07 -2.25 -30.14
#